data_50c0495e40d0b273e47049999864ea6d
#
_entry.id   50c0495e40d0b273e47049999864ea6d
#
_cell.length_a   1.000
_cell.length_b   1.000
_cell.length_c   1.000
_cell.angle_alpha   90.00
_cell.angle_beta   90.00
_cell.angle_gamma   90.00
#
_symmetry.space_group_name_H-M   'P 1'
#
loop_
_entity.id
_entity.type
_entity.pdbx_description
1 polymer ?
#
loop_
_entity_poly.entity_id
_entity_poly.type
_entity_poly.pdbx_seq_one_letter_code
_entity_poly.pdbx_strand_id
1 'polypeptide(L)'
;DKNMKKDFQAYEFEEKNEDLLKNQEEIKKVQPDLSVFDEMFVGSSNNLSVTAAKNVVKDPGGRFNPLFVYGSPGVGKTHLLKTIEKAHPSSFYIDSESFLDSYIQGIKNKDIDIFKSKIRSVEILLVDDIQFFMGKKGVSEELFHTINYFLNNQKAVVLVSDQKPNKLLGFPDRLISRILNGLVTDIEKPDEEMF
;
A
#
# COMPACT_ATOMS: atom_id res chain seq x y z
N ASP A 1 50.22 -6.92 9.89
CA ASP A 1 48.99 -7.24 10.65
C ASP A 1 47.84 -6.22 10.55
N LYS A 2 48.10 -4.95 10.27
CA LYS A 2 47.06 -3.94 10.03
C LYS A 2 46.50 -3.98 8.61
N ASN A 3 47.24 -4.44 7.62
CA ASN A 3 46.77 -4.55 6.24
C ASN A 3 45.83 -5.75 6.04
N MET A 4 46.11 -6.89 6.68
CA MET A 4 45.24 -8.08 6.59
C MET A 4 43.83 -7.86 7.18
N LYS A 5 43.69 -7.02 8.22
CA LYS A 5 42.37 -6.67 8.77
C LYS A 5 41.56 -5.72 7.88
N LYS A 6 42.22 -4.84 7.11
CA LYS A 6 41.55 -3.97 6.13
C LYS A 6 41.05 -4.76 4.93
N ASP A 7 41.82 -5.73 4.46
CA ASP A 7 41.42 -6.57 3.33
C ASP A 7 40.27 -7.50 3.70
N PHE A 8 40.20 -7.99 4.95
CA PHE A 8 39.10 -8.83 5.42
C PHE A 8 37.77 -8.03 5.56
N GLN A 9 37.84 -6.78 6.05
CA GLN A 9 36.66 -5.90 6.13
C GLN A 9 36.17 -5.45 4.76
N ALA A 10 37.08 -5.28 3.79
CA ALA A 10 36.67 -4.95 2.41
C ALA A 10 35.96 -6.14 1.74
N TYR A 11 36.47 -7.37 1.96
CA TYR A 11 35.84 -8.59 1.44
C TYR A 11 34.44 -8.84 2.02
N GLU A 12 34.24 -8.69 3.33
CA GLU A 12 32.92 -8.81 3.96
C GLU A 12 31.93 -7.73 3.48
N PHE A 13 32.43 -6.53 3.12
CA PHE A 13 31.59 -5.45 2.62
C PHE A 13 31.17 -5.68 1.16
N GLU A 14 32.06 -6.25 0.35
CA GLU A 14 31.78 -6.62 -1.03
C GLU A 14 30.80 -7.81 -1.11
N GLU A 15 30.99 -8.85 -0.31
CA GLU A 15 30.07 -10.00 -0.23
C GLU A 15 28.65 -9.60 0.22
N LYS A 16 28.53 -8.73 1.24
CA LYS A 16 27.24 -8.18 1.67
C LYS A 16 26.57 -7.32 0.60
N ASN A 17 27.35 -6.56 -0.16
CA ASN A 17 26.81 -5.76 -1.26
C ASN A 17 26.38 -6.62 -2.45
N GLU A 18 27.08 -7.69 -2.77
CA GLU A 18 26.68 -8.64 -3.80
C GLU A 18 25.40 -9.40 -3.43
N ASP A 19 25.23 -9.80 -2.18
CA ASP A 19 24.01 -10.44 -1.70
C ASP A 19 22.84 -9.47 -1.66
N LEU A 20 23.05 -8.20 -1.32
CA LEU A 20 22.04 -7.15 -1.38
C LEU A 20 21.66 -6.83 -2.84
N LEU A 21 22.61 -6.84 -3.75
CA LEU A 21 22.35 -6.63 -5.18
C LEU A 21 21.63 -7.83 -5.81
N LYS A 22 21.99 -9.06 -5.46
CA LYS A 22 21.28 -10.28 -5.88
C LYS A 22 19.87 -10.33 -5.34
N ASN A 23 19.65 -9.96 -4.07
CA ASN A 23 18.32 -9.84 -3.50
C ASN A 23 17.49 -8.73 -4.17
N GLN A 24 18.10 -7.62 -4.59
CA GLN A 24 17.40 -6.57 -5.35
C GLN A 24 17.10 -7.00 -6.79
N GLU A 25 17.93 -7.83 -7.41
CA GLU A 25 17.67 -8.39 -8.73
C GLU A 25 16.63 -9.53 -8.70
N GLU A 26 16.57 -10.31 -7.63
CA GLU A 26 15.52 -11.31 -7.41
C GLU A 26 14.16 -10.65 -7.14
N ILE A 27 14.12 -9.54 -6.39
CA ILE A 27 12.91 -8.74 -6.18
C ILE A 27 12.40 -8.13 -7.52
N LYS A 28 13.29 -7.78 -8.44
CA LYS A 28 12.91 -7.30 -9.79
C LYS A 28 12.31 -8.37 -10.71
N LYS A 29 12.34 -9.65 -10.34
CA LYS A 29 11.80 -10.76 -11.16
C LYS A 29 10.45 -11.30 -10.70
N VAL A 30 9.85 -10.71 -9.66
CA VAL A 30 8.52 -11.12 -9.23
C VAL A 30 7.51 -10.60 -10.24
N GLN A 31 7.00 -11.47 -11.08
CA GLN A 31 5.93 -11.11 -12.03
C GLN A 31 4.58 -11.17 -11.32
N PRO A 32 3.75 -10.14 -11.50
CA PRO A 32 2.40 -10.15 -10.98
C PRO A 32 1.53 -11.18 -11.71
N ASP A 33 0.66 -11.86 -10.99
CA ASP A 33 -0.35 -12.77 -11.54
C ASP A 33 -1.70 -12.06 -11.67
N LEU A 34 -1.98 -11.53 -12.84
CA LEU A 34 -3.24 -10.84 -13.11
C LEU A 34 -4.44 -11.79 -13.27
N SER A 35 -4.22 -13.10 -13.44
CA SER A 35 -5.31 -14.09 -13.56
C SER A 35 -6.15 -14.18 -12.28
N VAL A 36 -5.60 -13.78 -11.13
CA VAL A 36 -6.33 -13.71 -9.86
C VAL A 36 -7.57 -12.80 -9.95
N PHE A 37 -7.53 -11.77 -10.81
CA PHE A 37 -8.69 -10.89 -11.02
C PHE A 37 -9.81 -11.55 -11.82
N ASP A 38 -9.57 -12.64 -12.50
CA ASP A 38 -10.59 -13.36 -13.27
C ASP A 38 -11.62 -14.05 -12.35
N GLU A 39 -11.27 -14.25 -11.09
CA GLU A 39 -12.18 -14.75 -10.05
C GLU A 39 -13.14 -13.68 -9.52
N MET A 40 -12.89 -12.40 -9.84
CA MET A 40 -13.75 -11.30 -9.40
C MET A 40 -14.94 -11.13 -10.36
N PHE A 41 -16.09 -10.91 -9.77
CA PHE A 41 -17.23 -10.41 -10.55
C PHE A 41 -17.00 -8.95 -10.93
N VAL A 42 -16.93 -8.67 -12.24
CA VAL A 42 -16.70 -7.32 -12.77
C VAL A 42 -17.93 -6.87 -13.55
N GLY A 43 -18.49 -5.73 -13.15
CA GLY A 43 -19.64 -5.10 -13.78
C GLY A 43 -19.53 -3.59 -13.78
N SER A 44 -20.62 -2.90 -14.18
CA SER A 44 -20.68 -1.44 -14.21
C SER A 44 -20.33 -0.80 -12.87
N SER A 45 -20.72 -1.46 -11.76
CA SER A 45 -20.55 -0.96 -10.39
C SER A 45 -19.10 -0.95 -9.86
N ASN A 46 -18.16 -1.69 -10.47
CA ASN A 46 -16.78 -1.82 -9.97
C ASN A 46 -15.70 -1.84 -11.06
N ASN A 47 -16.08 -1.78 -12.33
CA ASN A 47 -15.14 -1.94 -13.45
C ASN A 47 -13.97 -0.95 -13.39
N LEU A 48 -14.22 0.31 -13.05
CA LEU A 48 -13.16 1.32 -12.97
C LEU A 48 -12.18 1.00 -11.85
N SER A 49 -12.67 0.62 -10.67
CA SER A 49 -11.85 0.25 -9.52
C SER A 49 -11.00 -0.99 -9.80
N VAL A 50 -11.58 -2.01 -10.44
CA VAL A 50 -10.86 -3.23 -10.82
C VAL A 50 -9.80 -2.94 -11.88
N THR A 51 -10.12 -2.13 -12.88
CA THR A 51 -9.15 -1.72 -13.92
C THR A 51 -7.99 -0.93 -13.32
N ALA A 52 -8.27 0.00 -12.42
CA ALA A 52 -7.25 0.76 -11.71
C ALA A 52 -6.36 -0.15 -10.86
N ALA A 53 -6.96 -1.11 -10.14
CA ALA A 53 -6.22 -2.09 -9.35
C ALA A 53 -5.28 -2.96 -10.20
N LYS A 54 -5.74 -3.44 -11.37
CA LYS A 54 -4.89 -4.17 -12.32
C LYS A 54 -3.70 -3.32 -12.80
N ASN A 55 -3.91 -2.02 -13.04
CA ASN A 55 -2.82 -1.12 -13.44
C ASN A 55 -1.81 -0.91 -12.30
N VAL A 56 -2.26 -0.76 -11.06
CA VAL A 56 -1.38 -0.68 -9.88
C VAL A 56 -0.53 -1.94 -9.76
N VAL A 57 -1.10 -3.12 -9.96
CA VAL A 57 -0.39 -4.41 -9.90
C VAL A 57 0.67 -4.51 -11.01
N LYS A 58 0.37 -4.02 -12.21
CA LYS A 58 1.31 -4.03 -13.36
C LYS A 58 2.45 -3.04 -13.20
N ASP A 59 2.16 -1.86 -12.67
CA ASP A 59 3.09 -0.74 -12.57
C ASP A 59 2.86 0.02 -11.25
N PRO A 60 3.41 -0.48 -10.12
CA PRO A 60 3.16 0.10 -8.82
C PRO A 60 3.52 1.59 -8.70
N GLY A 61 4.60 2.03 -9.33
CA GLY A 61 5.03 3.44 -9.37
C GLY A 61 4.33 4.29 -10.42
N GLY A 62 3.31 3.76 -11.09
CA GLY A 62 2.66 4.38 -12.23
C GLY A 62 1.71 5.51 -11.90
N ARG A 63 0.86 5.84 -12.88
CA ARG A 63 0.03 7.06 -12.90
C ARG A 63 -1.05 7.12 -11.81
N PHE A 64 -1.60 5.97 -11.39
CA PHE A 64 -2.74 5.89 -10.46
C PHE A 64 -2.28 5.70 -9.01
N ASN A 65 -1.54 6.66 -8.49
CA ASN A 65 -0.89 6.55 -7.19
C ASN A 65 -0.99 7.86 -6.39
N PRO A 66 -1.58 7.86 -5.20
CA PRO A 66 -2.29 6.74 -4.58
C PRO A 66 -3.61 6.41 -5.29
N LEU A 67 -4.03 5.15 -5.22
CA LEU A 67 -5.38 4.73 -5.58
C LEU A 67 -6.26 4.77 -4.33
N PHE A 68 -7.35 5.50 -4.41
CA PHE A 68 -8.35 5.58 -3.36
C PHE A 68 -9.68 5.00 -3.85
N VAL A 69 -10.15 3.97 -3.16
CA VAL A 69 -11.42 3.31 -3.48
C VAL A 69 -12.39 3.49 -2.32
N TYR A 70 -13.57 4.03 -2.61
CA TYR A 70 -14.60 4.17 -1.60
C TYR A 70 -15.91 3.48 -2.02
N GLY A 71 -16.76 3.23 -1.05
CA GLY A 71 -18.09 2.63 -1.28
C GLY A 71 -18.70 2.15 0.02
N SER A 72 -20.01 1.88 -0.02
CA SER A 72 -20.77 1.41 1.14
C SER A 72 -20.15 0.13 1.74
N PRO A 73 -20.37 -0.16 3.02
CA PRO A 73 -19.98 -1.44 3.60
C PRO A 73 -20.54 -2.62 2.80
N GLY A 74 -19.71 -3.66 2.61
CA GLY A 74 -20.13 -4.90 1.95
C GLY A 74 -20.14 -4.89 0.42
N VAL A 75 -19.67 -3.84 -0.25
CA VAL A 75 -19.62 -3.77 -1.73
C VAL A 75 -18.42 -4.47 -2.37
N GLY A 76 -17.48 -4.98 -1.56
CA GLY A 76 -16.33 -5.73 -2.06
C GLY A 76 -14.99 -4.99 -2.03
N LYS A 77 -14.87 -3.88 -1.29
CA LYS A 77 -13.61 -3.12 -1.16
C LYS A 77 -12.47 -3.95 -0.60
N THR A 78 -12.68 -4.63 0.53
CA THR A 78 -11.70 -5.53 1.14
C THR A 78 -11.33 -6.67 0.20
N HIS A 79 -12.31 -7.21 -0.52
CA HIS A 79 -12.06 -8.25 -1.51
C HIS A 79 -11.14 -7.76 -2.63
N LEU A 80 -11.31 -6.52 -3.11
CA LEU A 80 -10.41 -5.91 -4.08
C LEU A 80 -8.98 -5.83 -3.55
N LEU A 81 -8.78 -5.36 -2.31
CA LEU A 81 -7.45 -5.31 -1.69
C LEU A 81 -6.82 -6.70 -1.57
N LYS A 82 -7.58 -7.70 -1.14
CA LYS A 82 -7.11 -9.09 -1.04
C LYS A 82 -6.78 -9.70 -2.41
N THR A 83 -7.47 -9.30 -3.46
CA THR A 83 -7.16 -9.70 -4.83
C THR A 83 -5.83 -9.08 -5.29
N ILE A 84 -5.59 -7.80 -5.01
CA ILE A 84 -4.28 -7.16 -5.27
C ILE A 84 -3.17 -7.87 -4.49
N GLU A 85 -3.40 -8.19 -3.21
CA GLU A 85 -2.42 -8.90 -2.37
C GLU A 85 -2.01 -10.24 -2.96
N LYS A 86 -2.98 -11.01 -3.47
CA LYS A 86 -2.69 -12.27 -4.15
C LYS A 86 -1.98 -12.09 -5.49
N ALA A 87 -2.33 -11.03 -6.23
CA ALA A 87 -1.81 -10.77 -7.56
C ALA A 87 -0.36 -10.27 -7.58
N HIS A 88 0.10 -9.61 -6.50
CA HIS A 88 1.45 -9.05 -6.42
C HIS A 88 2.18 -9.52 -5.18
N PRO A 89 3.21 -10.38 -5.31
CA PRO A 89 3.91 -10.99 -4.17
C PRO A 89 4.61 -10.00 -3.23
N SER A 90 5.01 -8.83 -3.74
CA SER A 90 5.55 -7.75 -2.91
C SER A 90 4.46 -6.73 -2.55
N SER A 91 3.38 -7.21 -1.98
CA SER A 91 2.29 -6.40 -1.44
C SER A 91 2.06 -6.72 0.04
N PHE A 92 1.52 -5.76 0.76
CA PHE A 92 1.19 -5.91 2.17
C PHE A 92 -0.17 -5.29 2.47
N TYR A 93 -1.09 -6.12 2.94
CA TYR A 93 -2.40 -5.70 3.41
C TYR A 93 -2.37 -5.43 4.91
N ILE A 94 -2.94 -4.31 5.31
CA ILE A 94 -3.15 -3.96 6.71
C ILE A 94 -4.49 -3.25 6.86
N ASP A 95 -5.30 -3.68 7.82
CA ASP A 95 -6.50 -2.94 8.24
C ASP A 95 -6.14 -1.77 9.15
N SER A 96 -7.06 -0.83 9.29
CA SER A 96 -6.83 0.40 10.07
C SER A 96 -6.59 0.13 11.56
N GLU A 97 -7.21 -0.89 12.13
CA GLU A 97 -7.04 -1.26 13.54
C GLU A 97 -5.61 -1.78 13.77
N SER A 98 -5.17 -2.72 12.95
CA SER A 98 -3.80 -3.27 13.01
C SER A 98 -2.74 -2.21 12.75
N PHE A 99 -2.99 -1.28 11.82
CA PHE A 99 -2.11 -0.16 11.56
C PHE A 99 -1.99 0.75 12.79
N LEU A 100 -3.13 1.12 13.38
CA LEU A 100 -3.17 1.98 14.56
C LEU A 100 -2.47 1.32 15.76
N ASP A 101 -2.76 0.05 16.01
CA ASP A 101 -2.15 -0.69 17.11
C ASP A 101 -0.63 -0.80 16.96
N SER A 102 -0.16 -1.15 15.76
CA SER A 102 1.27 -1.22 15.47
C SER A 102 1.96 0.14 15.61
N TYR A 103 1.30 1.21 15.18
CA TYR A 103 1.79 2.57 15.34
C TYR A 103 1.90 2.96 16.81
N ILE A 104 0.85 2.72 17.62
CA ILE A 104 0.83 3.03 19.06
C ILE A 104 1.88 2.22 19.81
N GLN A 105 1.99 0.92 19.53
CA GLN A 105 3.00 0.06 20.15
C GLN A 105 4.42 0.52 19.81
N GLY A 106 4.67 0.87 18.54
CA GLY A 106 5.96 1.39 18.11
C GLY A 106 6.37 2.66 18.85
N ILE A 107 5.42 3.56 19.11
CA ILE A 107 5.69 4.77 19.90
C ILE A 107 5.96 4.43 21.37
N LYS A 108 5.13 3.59 21.99
CA LYS A 108 5.29 3.19 23.40
C LYS A 108 6.63 2.50 23.67
N ASN A 109 7.03 1.63 22.77
CA ASN A 109 8.26 0.84 22.88
C ASN A 109 9.49 1.59 22.37
N LYS A 110 9.32 2.77 21.78
CA LYS A 110 10.39 3.57 21.14
C LYS A 110 11.07 2.82 19.98
N ASP A 111 10.32 1.99 19.28
CA ASP A 111 10.78 1.18 18.13
C ASP A 111 9.91 1.37 16.88
N ILE A 112 9.31 2.55 16.73
CA ILE A 112 8.44 2.92 15.60
C ILE A 112 9.10 2.65 14.22
N ASP A 113 10.41 2.69 14.16
CA ASP A 113 11.17 2.43 12.93
C ASP A 113 11.02 0.98 12.46
N ILE A 114 10.79 0.02 13.36
CA ILE A 114 10.51 -1.37 13.02
C ILE A 114 9.19 -1.46 12.23
N PHE A 115 8.14 -0.80 12.73
CA PHE A 115 6.85 -0.72 12.04
C PHE A 115 7.00 -0.05 10.66
N LYS A 116 7.67 1.10 10.61
CA LYS A 116 7.92 1.83 9.36
C LYS A 116 8.69 0.98 8.35
N SER A 117 9.74 0.30 8.79
CA SER A 117 10.54 -0.57 7.92
C SER A 117 9.70 -1.72 7.35
N LYS A 118 8.84 -2.32 8.16
CA LYS A 118 7.96 -3.40 7.72
C LYS A 118 7.01 -2.95 6.62
N ILE A 119 6.26 -1.87 6.83
CA ILE A 119 5.28 -1.39 5.84
C ILE A 119 5.95 -0.82 4.58
N ARG A 120 7.17 -0.29 4.69
CA ARG A 120 7.92 0.32 3.58
C ARG A 120 8.74 -0.67 2.75
N SER A 121 8.84 -1.92 3.20
CA SER A 121 9.63 -2.96 2.52
C SER A 121 8.97 -3.49 1.24
N VAL A 122 7.68 -3.27 1.06
CA VAL A 122 6.91 -3.80 -0.08
C VAL A 122 6.79 -2.80 -1.22
N GLU A 123 6.40 -3.29 -2.40
CA GLU A 123 6.11 -2.48 -3.59
C GLU A 123 4.70 -1.87 -3.56
N ILE A 124 3.73 -2.58 -2.95
CA ILE A 124 2.34 -2.14 -2.85
C ILE A 124 1.87 -2.23 -1.40
N LEU A 125 1.47 -1.11 -0.82
CA LEU A 125 0.82 -1.05 0.48
C LEU A 125 -0.70 -0.92 0.30
N LEU A 126 -1.44 -1.78 0.97
CA LEU A 126 -2.90 -1.85 0.93
C LEU A 126 -3.45 -1.54 2.32
N VAL A 127 -4.13 -0.40 2.48
CA VAL A 127 -4.68 0.03 3.78
C VAL A 127 -6.20 0.05 3.71
N ASP A 128 -6.82 -0.77 4.54
CA ASP A 128 -8.27 -0.92 4.59
C ASP A 128 -8.90 -0.03 5.66
N ASP A 129 -10.11 0.45 5.36
CA ASP A 129 -10.98 1.19 6.29
C ASP A 129 -10.34 2.43 6.93
N ILE A 130 -9.66 3.27 6.14
CA ILE A 130 -8.93 4.45 6.65
C ILE A 130 -9.84 5.48 7.34
N GLN A 131 -11.17 5.44 7.16
CA GLN A 131 -12.11 6.31 7.88
C GLN A 131 -11.98 6.17 9.42
N PHE A 132 -11.49 5.04 9.93
CA PHE A 132 -11.24 4.86 11.35
C PHE A 132 -10.07 5.69 11.89
N PHE A 133 -9.28 6.32 11.01
CA PHE A 133 -8.24 7.28 11.41
C PHE A 133 -8.80 8.70 11.61
N MET A 134 -10.06 8.97 11.26
CA MET A 134 -10.67 10.28 11.48
C MET A 134 -10.56 10.70 12.95
N GLY A 135 -10.13 11.94 13.18
CA GLY A 135 -9.93 12.48 14.52
C GLY A 135 -8.68 11.97 15.26
N LYS A 136 -7.91 11.05 14.66
CA LYS A 136 -6.67 10.52 15.23
C LYS A 136 -5.46 11.16 14.53
N LYS A 137 -5.05 12.34 15.03
CA LYS A 137 -4.04 13.19 14.36
C LYS A 137 -2.71 12.47 14.12
N GLY A 138 -2.18 11.78 15.13
CA GLY A 138 -0.87 11.13 15.03
C GLY A 138 -0.80 10.08 13.93
N VAL A 139 -1.78 9.17 13.87
CA VAL A 139 -1.82 8.13 12.85
C VAL A 139 -2.15 8.69 11.46
N SER A 140 -2.97 9.74 11.37
CA SER A 140 -3.25 10.42 10.10
C SER A 140 -1.99 11.08 9.52
N GLU A 141 -1.16 11.67 10.36
CA GLU A 141 0.15 12.21 9.97
C GLU A 141 1.10 11.10 9.52
N GLU A 142 1.14 9.97 10.23
CA GLU A 142 1.96 8.82 9.81
C GLU A 142 1.49 8.25 8.47
N LEU A 143 0.18 8.17 8.23
CA LEU A 143 -0.36 7.78 6.92
C LEU A 143 0.10 8.73 5.82
N PHE A 144 0.07 10.04 6.07
CA PHE A 144 0.58 11.04 5.12
C PHE A 144 2.06 10.83 4.80
N HIS A 145 2.90 10.63 5.82
CA HIS A 145 4.33 10.37 5.62
C HIS A 145 4.58 9.05 4.89
N THR A 146 3.80 8.03 5.18
CA THR A 146 3.85 6.74 4.50
C THR A 146 3.52 6.87 3.02
N ILE A 147 2.43 7.56 2.67
CA ILE A 147 2.05 7.81 1.28
C ILE A 147 3.18 8.54 0.54
N ASN A 148 3.73 9.60 1.13
CA ASN A 148 4.85 10.34 0.52
C ASN A 148 6.08 9.46 0.29
N TYR A 149 6.41 8.57 1.24
CA TYR A 149 7.50 7.63 1.06
C TYR A 149 7.28 6.73 -0.16
N PHE A 150 6.10 6.15 -0.30
CA PHE A 150 5.78 5.27 -1.43
C PHE A 150 5.83 6.02 -2.76
N LEU A 151 5.24 7.20 -2.84
CA LEU A 151 5.26 8.03 -4.04
C LEU A 151 6.69 8.43 -4.45
N ASN A 152 7.52 8.83 -3.49
CA ASN A 152 8.90 9.25 -3.75
C ASN A 152 9.81 8.09 -4.17
N ASN A 153 9.45 6.85 -3.83
CA ASN A 153 10.20 5.64 -4.16
C ASN A 153 9.58 4.84 -5.30
N GLN A 154 8.66 5.43 -6.08
CA GLN A 154 7.96 4.77 -7.19
C GLN A 154 7.27 3.46 -6.78
N LYS A 155 6.69 3.45 -5.61
CA LYS A 155 5.91 2.36 -5.02
C LYS A 155 4.45 2.79 -4.90
N ALA A 156 3.53 1.83 -4.82
CA ALA A 156 2.11 2.10 -4.79
C ALA A 156 1.49 2.06 -3.39
N VAL A 157 0.48 2.91 -3.20
CA VAL A 157 -0.43 2.83 -2.05
C VAL A 157 -1.86 2.74 -2.57
N VAL A 158 -2.61 1.77 -2.06
CA VAL A 158 -4.05 1.66 -2.28
C VAL A 158 -4.77 1.84 -0.94
N LEU A 159 -5.67 2.80 -0.91
CA LEU A 159 -6.44 3.16 0.28
C LEU A 159 -7.91 2.86 0.04
N VAL A 160 -8.57 2.30 1.03
CA VAL A 160 -9.99 1.97 0.97
C VAL A 160 -10.73 2.63 2.13
N SER A 161 -11.92 3.16 1.84
CA SER A 161 -12.79 3.80 2.82
C SER A 161 -14.27 3.57 2.50
N ASP A 162 -15.13 3.65 3.50
CA ASP A 162 -16.56 3.76 3.30
C ASP A 162 -17.01 5.21 3.02
N GLN A 163 -16.11 6.19 3.16
CA GLN A 163 -16.33 7.61 2.98
C GLN A 163 -15.59 8.15 1.77
N LYS A 164 -16.20 9.11 1.07
CA LYS A 164 -15.54 9.92 0.04
C LYS A 164 -14.43 10.77 0.66
N PRO A 165 -13.38 11.16 -0.11
CA PRO A 165 -12.29 11.98 0.43
C PRO A 165 -12.74 13.26 1.14
N ASN A 166 -13.75 13.94 0.60
CA ASN A 166 -14.31 15.18 1.19
C ASN A 166 -15.13 14.96 2.46
N LYS A 167 -15.39 13.71 2.84
CA LYS A 167 -16.11 13.32 4.07
C LYS A 167 -15.17 12.77 5.15
N LEU A 168 -13.88 12.66 4.89
CA LEU A 168 -12.86 12.25 5.86
C LEU A 168 -12.53 13.40 6.80
N LEU A 169 -13.48 13.72 7.67
CA LEU A 169 -13.38 14.83 8.60
C LEU A 169 -12.27 14.60 9.63
N GLY A 170 -11.47 15.65 9.89
CA GLY A 170 -10.35 15.57 10.82
C GLY A 170 -9.06 15.00 10.22
N PHE A 171 -9.05 14.60 8.94
CA PHE A 171 -7.81 14.36 8.24
C PHE A 171 -7.12 15.70 7.92
N PRO A 172 -5.78 15.78 8.02
CA PRO A 172 -5.06 16.97 7.57
C PRO A 172 -5.35 17.28 6.10
N ASP A 173 -5.52 18.55 5.76
CA ASP A 173 -5.79 18.98 4.38
C ASP A 173 -4.74 18.48 3.39
N ARG A 174 -3.48 18.42 3.80
CA ARG A 174 -2.39 17.89 2.99
C ARG A 174 -2.54 16.39 2.68
N LEU A 175 -3.15 15.60 3.58
CA LEU A 175 -3.44 14.20 3.33
C LEU A 175 -4.57 14.06 2.30
N ILE A 176 -5.64 14.81 2.46
CA ILE A 176 -6.74 14.84 1.48
C ILE A 176 -6.24 15.29 0.11
N SER A 177 -5.43 16.34 0.05
CA SER A 177 -4.81 16.80 -1.20
C SER A 177 -3.97 15.70 -1.86
N ARG A 178 -3.21 14.94 -1.08
CA ARG A 178 -2.40 13.83 -1.59
C ARG A 178 -3.26 12.71 -2.17
N ILE A 179 -4.37 12.37 -1.51
CA ILE A 179 -5.34 11.39 -2.00
C ILE A 179 -5.95 11.85 -3.33
N LEU A 180 -6.37 13.12 -3.41
CA LEU A 180 -7.00 13.68 -4.60
C LEU A 180 -6.07 13.83 -5.79
N ASN A 181 -4.76 13.91 -5.57
CA ASN A 181 -3.76 13.97 -6.65
C ASN A 181 -3.53 12.61 -7.34
N GLY A 182 -3.99 11.52 -6.74
CA GLY A 182 -3.99 10.20 -7.35
C GLY A 182 -5.28 9.92 -8.12
N LEU A 183 -5.74 8.68 -8.07
CA LEU A 183 -7.02 8.28 -8.65
C LEU A 183 -8.02 7.94 -7.54
N VAL A 184 -9.20 8.53 -7.62
CA VAL A 184 -10.34 8.24 -6.74
C VAL A 184 -11.39 7.50 -7.55
N THR A 185 -11.76 6.31 -7.10
CA THR A 185 -12.82 5.49 -7.70
C THR A 185 -13.81 5.04 -6.65
N ASP A 186 -14.99 4.62 -7.09
CA ASP A 186 -16.03 4.05 -6.22
C ASP A 186 -16.36 2.62 -6.60
N ILE A 187 -16.92 1.91 -5.64
CA ILE A 187 -17.62 0.64 -5.85
C ILE A 187 -19.04 0.81 -5.33
N GLU A 188 -19.99 0.62 -6.22
CA GLU A 188 -21.41 0.66 -5.90
C GLU A 188 -21.97 -0.74 -5.64
N LYS A 189 -23.16 -0.80 -5.07
CA LYS A 189 -23.89 -2.07 -5.01
C LYS A 189 -24.23 -2.51 -6.42
N PRO A 190 -24.12 -3.82 -6.74
CA PRO A 190 -24.61 -4.33 -8.01
C PRO A 190 -26.08 -3.96 -8.21
N ASP A 191 -26.44 -3.50 -9.41
CA ASP A 191 -27.83 -3.27 -9.75
C ASP A 191 -28.62 -4.59 -9.65
N GLU A 192 -29.86 -4.54 -9.15
CA GLU A 192 -30.72 -5.72 -8.98
C GLU A 192 -31.02 -6.48 -10.30
N GLU A 193 -30.69 -5.87 -11.43
CA GLU A 193 -30.88 -6.46 -12.76
C GLU A 193 -29.77 -7.46 -13.18
N MET A 194 -28.78 -7.72 -12.31
CA MET A 194 -27.63 -8.60 -12.61
C MET A 194 -27.76 -10.02 -12.04
N PHE A 195 -28.96 -10.42 -11.65
CA PHE A 195 -29.23 -11.81 -11.21
C PHE A 195 -30.18 -12.56 -12.12
#